data_b1d461f78e5732b21bd7f555d7ffdbc6
#
_entry.id   b1d461f78e5732b21bd7f555d7ffdbc6
#
_cell.length_a   1.000
_cell.length_b   1.000
_cell.length_c   1.000
_cell.angle_alpha   90.00
_cell.angle_beta   90.00
_cell.angle_gamma   90.00
#
_symmetry.space_group_name_H-M   'P 1'
#
loop_
_entity.id
_entity.type
_entity.pdbx_description
1 polymer ?
#
loop_
_entity_poly.entity_id
_entity_poly.type
_entity_poly.pdbx_seq_one_letter_code
_entity_poly.pdbx_strand_id
1 'polypeptide(L)'
;MAAGMGSRYGGMKQIDPVGPCGQVIVDYSLYDARRAGFETVIFVIKHEIEEAFKAAIGDRVSKVMDVKYAFQQLDELPEGYTIPEGRVKPWGTCHAVLAAKPCIHGPFAVINADDYYGPEAFKVIYDYLSTHTDGESTTTVW
;
A
#
# COMPACT_ATOMS: atom_id res chain seq x y z
N MET A 1 -0.40 -1.49 -1.10
CA MET A 1 -1.68 -2.14 -0.78
C MET A 1 -1.41 -3.50 -0.13
N ALA A 2 -1.88 -3.74 1.08
CA ALA A 2 -1.61 -4.95 1.86
C ALA A 2 -2.91 -5.64 2.38
N ALA A 3 -4.07 -5.25 1.87
CA ALA A 3 -5.37 -5.79 2.28
C ALA A 3 -5.72 -7.15 1.65
N GLY A 4 -4.90 -7.66 0.72
CA GLY A 4 -5.10 -8.94 0.08
C GLY A 4 -4.87 -10.10 1.06
N MET A 5 -5.87 -10.95 1.27
CA MET A 5 -5.67 -12.23 1.93
C MET A 5 -5.08 -13.21 0.92
N GLY A 6 -3.84 -13.64 1.13
CA GLY A 6 -3.23 -14.72 0.37
C GLY A 6 -3.95 -16.04 0.65
N SER A 7 -5.16 -16.22 0.08
CA SER A 7 -6.03 -17.38 0.31
C SER A 7 -5.38 -18.73 -0.01
N ARG A 8 -4.26 -18.72 -0.72
CA ARG A 8 -3.46 -19.92 -1.07
C ARG A 8 -2.33 -20.21 -0.09
N TYR A 9 -2.01 -19.31 0.85
CA TYR A 9 -0.81 -19.39 1.70
C TYR A 9 -1.12 -19.63 3.19
N GLY A 10 -2.38 -19.63 3.61
CA GLY A 10 -2.79 -19.91 4.99
C GLY A 10 -2.38 -18.88 6.04
N GLY A 11 -1.84 -17.72 5.65
CA GLY A 11 -1.38 -16.67 6.55
C GLY A 11 -1.24 -15.30 5.90
N MET A 12 -0.74 -14.31 6.64
CA MET A 12 -0.45 -12.97 6.13
C MET A 12 0.87 -12.99 5.35
N LYS A 13 0.79 -13.30 4.05
CA LYS A 13 1.95 -13.37 3.13
C LYS A 13 2.82 -12.09 3.15
N GLN A 14 2.23 -10.97 3.49
CA GLN A 14 2.90 -9.66 3.50
C GLN A 14 3.92 -9.49 4.61
N ILE A 15 3.86 -10.34 5.65
CA ILE A 15 4.79 -10.31 6.80
C ILE A 15 5.75 -11.50 6.83
N ASP A 16 5.75 -12.37 5.80
CA ASP A 16 6.69 -13.47 5.73
C ASP A 16 8.10 -12.95 5.45
N PRO A 17 9.08 -13.28 6.29
CA PRO A 17 10.46 -12.83 6.10
C PRO A 17 11.07 -13.43 4.83
N VAL A 18 11.71 -12.59 4.03
CA VAL A 18 12.47 -12.97 2.84
C VAL A 18 13.97 -12.64 2.95
N GLY A 19 14.31 -11.75 3.88
CA GLY A 19 15.69 -11.34 4.12
C GLY A 19 16.32 -12.02 5.34
N PRO A 20 17.66 -12.04 5.44
CA PRO A 20 18.39 -12.74 6.50
C PRO A 20 18.19 -12.13 7.91
N CYS A 21 17.73 -10.88 7.99
CA CYS A 21 17.44 -10.19 9.25
C CYS A 21 15.94 -9.99 9.48
N GLY A 22 15.09 -10.81 8.86
CA GLY A 22 13.64 -10.76 9.03
C GLY A 22 12.94 -9.68 8.18
N GLN A 23 13.62 -9.14 7.15
CA GLN A 23 12.99 -8.21 6.23
C GLN A 23 11.93 -8.91 5.41
N VAL A 24 10.81 -8.21 5.19
CA VAL A 24 9.74 -8.62 4.27
C VAL A 24 9.87 -7.88 2.93
N ILE A 25 9.16 -8.32 1.89
CA ILE A 25 9.29 -7.72 0.54
C ILE A 25 9.03 -6.21 0.57
N VAL A 26 8.01 -5.76 1.31
CA VAL A 26 7.67 -4.34 1.38
C VAL A 26 8.79 -3.48 2.01
N ASP A 27 9.65 -4.03 2.86
CA ASP A 27 10.78 -3.26 3.43
C ASP A 27 11.74 -2.79 2.34
N TYR A 28 12.02 -3.64 1.35
CA TYR A 28 12.86 -3.28 0.21
C TYR A 28 12.21 -2.20 -0.65
N SER A 29 10.92 -2.34 -0.94
CA SER A 29 10.16 -1.33 -1.68
C SER A 29 10.14 0.01 -0.95
N LEU A 30 9.93 0.04 0.36
CA LEU A 30 9.92 1.26 1.15
C LEU A 30 11.31 1.89 1.29
N TYR A 31 12.36 1.07 1.40
CA TYR A 31 13.73 1.55 1.38
C TYR A 31 14.05 2.28 0.06
N ASP A 32 13.71 1.69 -1.07
CA ASP A 32 13.93 2.28 -2.39
C ASP A 32 13.06 3.53 -2.61
N ALA A 33 11.79 3.49 -2.19
CA ALA A 33 10.89 4.65 -2.23
C ALA A 33 11.45 5.83 -1.41
N ARG A 34 11.92 5.57 -0.18
CA ARG A 34 12.52 6.59 0.67
C ARG A 34 13.75 7.21 0.03
N ARG A 35 14.61 6.40 -0.58
CA ARG A 35 15.80 6.87 -1.31
C ARG A 35 15.47 7.71 -2.55
N ALA A 36 14.34 7.41 -3.20
CA ALA A 36 13.85 8.19 -4.34
C ALA A 36 13.29 9.55 -3.92
N GLY A 37 12.88 9.72 -2.64
CA GLY A 37 12.36 10.99 -2.13
C GLY A 37 10.94 10.91 -1.56
N PHE A 38 10.27 9.75 -1.60
CA PHE A 38 8.98 9.58 -0.93
C PHE A 38 9.15 9.65 0.59
N GLU A 39 8.33 10.45 1.25
CA GLU A 39 8.41 10.70 2.70
C GLU A 39 7.30 10.00 3.48
N THR A 40 6.12 9.87 2.88
CA THR A 40 4.93 9.28 3.50
C THR A 40 4.59 7.95 2.85
N VAL A 41 4.21 6.97 3.67
CA VAL A 41 3.60 5.71 3.23
C VAL A 41 2.20 5.58 3.82
N ILE A 42 1.25 5.18 2.98
CA ILE A 42 -0.12 4.86 3.40
C ILE A 42 -0.32 3.37 3.23
N PHE A 43 -0.42 2.64 4.34
CA PHE A 43 -0.74 1.23 4.32
C PHE A 43 -2.25 1.03 4.23
N VAL A 44 -2.70 0.44 3.12
CA VAL A 44 -4.10 0.02 2.99
C VAL A 44 -4.20 -1.42 3.48
N ILE A 45 -4.85 -1.61 4.60
CA ILE A 45 -4.98 -2.88 5.31
C ILE A 45 -6.46 -3.14 5.69
N LYS A 46 -6.71 -4.23 6.36
CA LYS A 46 -7.99 -4.50 7.04
C LYS A 46 -7.84 -4.24 8.53
N HIS A 47 -8.91 -3.86 9.21
CA HIS A 47 -8.89 -3.67 10.67
C HIS A 47 -8.47 -4.92 11.43
N GLU A 48 -8.87 -6.10 10.96
CA GLU A 48 -8.58 -7.37 11.63
C GLU A 48 -7.08 -7.68 11.74
N ILE A 49 -6.25 -7.08 10.86
CA ILE A 49 -4.80 -7.32 10.85
C ILE A 49 -4.00 -6.13 11.37
N GLU A 50 -4.64 -5.05 11.80
CA GLU A 50 -4.00 -3.78 12.14
C GLU A 50 -2.87 -3.94 13.16
N GLU A 51 -3.17 -4.53 14.32
CA GLU A 51 -2.20 -4.68 15.40
C GLU A 51 -1.01 -5.57 15.01
N ALA A 52 -1.30 -6.70 14.35
CA ALA A 52 -0.25 -7.60 13.87
C ALA A 52 0.63 -6.95 12.79
N PHE A 53 0.01 -6.15 11.89
CA PHE A 53 0.72 -5.44 10.84
C PHE A 53 1.58 -4.31 11.40
N LYS A 54 1.07 -3.54 12.37
CA LYS A 54 1.84 -2.51 13.08
C LYS A 54 3.06 -3.09 13.76
N ALA A 55 2.89 -4.15 14.53
CA ALA A 55 3.99 -4.82 15.23
C ALA A 55 5.05 -5.40 14.26
N ALA A 56 4.63 -5.98 13.16
CA ALA A 56 5.53 -6.63 12.20
C ALA A 56 6.26 -5.63 11.27
N ILE A 57 5.59 -4.57 10.85
CA ILE A 57 6.07 -3.64 9.81
C ILE A 57 5.97 -2.19 10.26
N GLY A 58 4.79 -1.74 10.70
CA GLY A 58 4.46 -0.35 10.93
C GLY A 58 5.41 0.35 11.91
N ASP A 59 5.67 -0.25 13.06
CA ASP A 59 6.53 0.31 14.12
C ASP A 59 8.00 0.46 13.68
N ARG A 60 8.43 -0.38 12.77
CA ARG A 60 9.77 -0.31 12.19
C ARG A 60 9.85 0.79 11.12
N VAL A 61 8.87 0.87 10.25
CA VAL A 61 8.80 1.85 9.17
C VAL A 61 8.59 3.26 9.69
N SER A 62 7.80 3.45 10.76
CA SER A 62 7.55 4.76 11.37
C SER A 62 8.80 5.47 11.91
N LYS A 63 9.92 4.75 12.06
CA LYS A 63 11.21 5.34 12.45
C LYS A 63 11.92 6.06 11.30
N VAL A 64 11.50 5.81 10.07
CA VAL A 64 12.19 6.30 8.85
C VAL A 64 11.26 6.99 7.85
N MET A 65 9.96 6.80 7.95
CA MET A 65 8.95 7.41 7.08
C MET A 65 7.74 7.86 7.91
N ASP A 66 6.98 8.85 7.41
CA ASP A 66 5.65 9.15 7.93
C ASP A 66 4.68 8.02 7.54
N VAL A 67 4.07 7.38 8.52
CA VAL A 67 3.20 6.21 8.32
C VAL A 67 1.75 6.57 8.59
N LYS A 68 0.89 6.33 7.60
CA LYS A 68 -0.57 6.43 7.72
C LYS A 68 -1.21 5.09 7.42
N TYR A 69 -2.39 4.89 7.97
CA TYR A 69 -3.20 3.69 7.74
C TYR A 69 -4.53 4.07 7.12
N ALA A 70 -4.95 3.31 6.13
CA ALA A 70 -6.27 3.35 5.54
C ALA A 70 -6.86 1.94 5.57
N PHE A 71 -8.15 1.85 5.79
CA PHE A 71 -8.81 0.55 5.99
C PHE A 71 -9.73 0.26 4.82
N GLN A 72 -9.51 -0.89 4.17
CA GLN A 72 -10.39 -1.37 3.11
C GLN A 72 -11.48 -2.25 3.72
N GLN A 73 -12.66 -1.69 3.92
CA GLN A 73 -13.82 -2.38 4.45
C GLN A 73 -14.80 -2.77 3.34
N LEU A 74 -15.51 -3.89 3.51
CA LEU A 74 -16.43 -4.39 2.50
C LEU A 74 -17.66 -3.47 2.34
N ASP A 75 -18.07 -2.81 3.40
CA ASP A 75 -19.24 -1.95 3.53
C ASP A 75 -18.96 -0.46 3.21
N GLU A 76 -17.70 -0.06 3.09
CA GLU A 76 -17.32 1.29 2.70
C GLU A 76 -17.41 1.46 1.18
N LEU A 77 -18.63 1.63 0.69
CA LEU A 77 -18.90 1.82 -0.73
C LEU A 77 -19.31 3.26 -1.03
N PRO A 78 -19.04 3.74 -2.27
CA PRO A 78 -19.59 5.00 -2.75
C PRO A 78 -21.11 5.01 -2.69
N GLU A 79 -21.70 6.19 -2.59
CA GLU A 79 -23.14 6.37 -2.58
C GLU A 79 -23.81 5.68 -3.79
N GLY A 80 -24.93 5.00 -3.53
CA GLY A 80 -25.68 4.27 -4.55
C GLY A 80 -25.23 2.82 -4.78
N TYR A 81 -24.18 2.36 -4.12
CA TYR A 81 -23.72 0.97 -4.21
C TYR A 81 -24.06 0.19 -2.95
N THR A 82 -24.40 -1.08 -3.11
CA THR A 82 -24.69 -2.02 -2.01
C THR A 82 -23.86 -3.29 -2.15
N ILE A 83 -23.64 -3.98 -1.04
CA ILE A 83 -22.93 -5.26 -1.05
C ILE A 83 -23.87 -6.32 -1.65
N PRO A 84 -23.47 -7.02 -2.73
CA PRO A 84 -24.23 -8.16 -3.24
C PRO A 84 -24.37 -9.26 -2.18
N GLU A 85 -25.52 -9.92 -2.16
CA GLU A 85 -25.77 -11.03 -1.24
C GLU A 85 -24.69 -12.12 -1.36
N GLY A 86 -24.20 -12.59 -0.21
CA GLY A 86 -23.16 -13.63 -0.15
C GLY A 86 -21.73 -13.16 -0.48
N ARG A 87 -21.48 -11.86 -0.73
CA ARG A 87 -20.12 -11.39 -0.98
C ARG A 87 -19.32 -11.31 0.32
N VAL A 88 -18.23 -12.05 0.37
CA VAL A 88 -17.26 -12.05 1.48
C VAL A 88 -15.86 -11.61 1.06
N LYS A 89 -15.59 -11.61 -0.25
CA LYS A 89 -14.27 -11.19 -0.77
C LYS A 89 -14.17 -9.66 -0.81
N PRO A 90 -13.00 -9.08 -0.48
CA PRO A 90 -12.78 -7.66 -0.61
C PRO A 90 -12.96 -7.21 -2.06
N TRP A 91 -13.22 -5.92 -2.23
CA TRP A 91 -13.23 -5.27 -3.53
C TRP A 91 -11.83 -5.21 -4.12
N GLY A 92 -11.72 -4.88 -5.40
CA GLY A 92 -10.43 -4.82 -6.09
C GLY A 92 -9.53 -3.66 -5.64
N THR A 93 -8.41 -3.51 -6.35
CA THR A 93 -7.37 -2.52 -6.06
C THR A 93 -7.86 -1.07 -6.14
N CYS A 94 -8.79 -0.77 -7.05
CA CYS A 94 -9.38 0.55 -7.15
C CYS A 94 -10.07 0.96 -5.83
N HIS A 95 -10.82 0.05 -5.21
CA HIS A 95 -11.47 0.31 -3.93
C HIS A 95 -10.44 0.51 -2.80
N ALA A 96 -9.32 -0.19 -2.83
CA ALA A 96 -8.23 0.02 -1.87
C ALA A 96 -7.64 1.44 -2.00
N VAL A 97 -7.49 1.95 -3.23
CA VAL A 97 -7.04 3.33 -3.46
C VAL A 97 -8.09 4.34 -2.98
N LEU A 98 -9.38 4.08 -3.22
CA LEU A 98 -10.46 4.94 -2.71
C LEU A 98 -10.48 5.00 -1.18
N ALA A 99 -10.24 3.89 -0.49
CA ALA A 99 -10.11 3.87 0.97
C ALA A 99 -8.95 4.75 1.48
N ALA A 100 -7.87 4.88 0.70
CA ALA A 100 -6.74 5.73 1.05
C ALA A 100 -6.97 7.23 0.75
N LYS A 101 -8.01 7.59 -0.01
CA LYS A 101 -8.28 8.97 -0.46
C LYS A 101 -8.20 10.02 0.66
N PRO A 102 -8.76 9.81 1.87
CA PRO A 102 -8.69 10.80 2.95
C PRO A 102 -7.27 11.09 3.45
N CYS A 103 -6.32 10.17 3.20
CA CYS A 103 -4.93 10.30 3.61
C CYS A 103 -4.02 10.89 2.52
N ILE A 104 -4.53 11.02 1.28
CA ILE A 104 -3.75 11.47 0.11
C ILE A 104 -3.91 12.99 -0.04
N HIS A 105 -2.78 13.71 -0.02
CA HIS A 105 -2.78 15.18 -0.10
C HIS A 105 -1.85 15.73 -1.20
N GLY A 106 -1.57 14.92 -2.22
CA GLY A 106 -0.70 15.32 -3.33
C GLY A 106 -0.46 14.17 -4.29
N PRO A 107 0.52 14.28 -5.20
CA PRO A 107 0.89 13.20 -6.09
C PRO A 107 1.29 11.95 -5.32
N PHE A 108 0.88 10.79 -5.81
CA PHE A 108 1.11 9.52 -5.11
C PHE A 108 1.37 8.37 -6.10
N ALA A 109 2.09 7.37 -5.64
CA ALA A 109 2.28 6.09 -6.33
C ALA A 109 1.54 4.97 -5.58
N VAL A 110 1.08 3.96 -6.32
CA VAL A 110 0.43 2.78 -5.76
C VAL A 110 1.28 1.56 -6.04
N ILE A 111 1.61 0.81 -4.99
CA ILE A 111 2.37 -0.44 -5.09
C ILE A 111 1.65 -1.57 -4.35
N ASN A 112 1.91 -2.80 -4.73
CA ASN A 112 1.55 -3.99 -3.96
C ASN A 112 2.60 -4.27 -2.89
N ALA A 113 2.18 -4.75 -1.73
CA ALA A 113 3.09 -5.03 -0.61
C ALA A 113 3.90 -6.32 -0.80
N ASP A 114 3.51 -7.17 -1.75
CA ASP A 114 4.12 -8.45 -2.06
C ASP A 114 4.87 -8.49 -3.40
N ASP A 115 5.04 -7.33 -4.04
CA ASP A 115 5.82 -7.16 -5.26
C ASP A 115 7.10 -6.36 -4.98
N TYR A 116 8.18 -6.70 -5.70
CA TYR A 116 9.44 -5.96 -5.69
C TYR A 116 9.62 -5.23 -7.01
N TYR A 117 9.81 -3.90 -6.94
CA TYR A 117 9.87 -3.02 -8.12
C TYR A 117 11.29 -2.56 -8.46
N GLY A 118 12.19 -2.56 -7.48
CA GLY A 118 13.57 -2.08 -7.63
C GLY A 118 13.71 -0.56 -7.53
N PRO A 119 14.94 -0.08 -7.29
CA PRO A 119 15.21 1.33 -6.99
C PRO A 119 14.94 2.26 -8.17
N GLU A 120 15.17 1.79 -9.40
CA GLU A 120 14.99 2.61 -10.61
C GLU A 120 13.52 2.94 -10.86
N ALA A 121 12.61 2.01 -10.61
CA ALA A 121 11.19 2.24 -10.75
C ALA A 121 10.70 3.37 -9.83
N PHE A 122 11.14 3.37 -8.57
CA PHE A 122 10.80 4.43 -7.62
C PHE A 122 11.39 5.79 -8.02
N LYS A 123 12.61 5.79 -8.55
CA LYS A 123 13.23 7.02 -9.03
C LYS A 123 12.46 7.62 -10.21
N VAL A 124 12.14 6.81 -11.21
CA VAL A 124 11.42 7.27 -12.42
C VAL A 124 10.04 7.82 -12.04
N ILE A 125 9.30 7.12 -11.18
CA ILE A 125 7.96 7.57 -10.80
C ILE A 125 8.01 8.83 -9.92
N TYR A 126 9.00 8.94 -9.03
CA TYR A 126 9.20 10.13 -8.20
C TYR A 126 9.56 11.35 -9.04
N ASP A 127 10.51 11.23 -9.97
CA ASP A 127 10.91 12.29 -10.89
C ASP A 127 9.70 12.77 -11.72
N TYR A 128 8.89 11.85 -12.22
CA TYR A 128 7.66 12.17 -12.94
C TYR A 128 6.65 12.94 -12.06
N LEU A 129 6.30 12.40 -10.90
CA LEU A 129 5.33 13.00 -9.99
C LEU A 129 5.78 14.37 -9.45
N SER A 130 7.08 14.59 -9.32
CA SER A 130 7.65 15.86 -8.85
C SER A 130 7.57 16.97 -9.89
N THR A 131 7.48 16.62 -11.17
CA THR A 131 7.45 17.57 -12.30
C THR A 131 6.07 17.78 -12.89
N HIS A 132 5.11 16.83 -12.65
CA HIS A 132 3.76 16.88 -13.16
C HIS A 132 2.78 17.06 -11.98
N THR A 133 2.47 18.33 -11.69
CA THR A 133 1.64 18.73 -10.54
C THR A 133 0.26 19.27 -10.97
N ASP A 134 -0.13 19.07 -12.23
CA ASP A 134 -1.39 19.54 -12.81
C ASP A 134 -2.64 18.83 -12.27
N GLY A 135 -2.47 17.74 -11.51
CA GLY A 135 -3.55 16.94 -10.93
C GLY A 135 -4.31 16.05 -11.93
N GLU A 136 -3.95 16.10 -13.21
CA GLU A 136 -4.58 15.33 -14.27
C GLU A 136 -3.68 14.25 -14.87
N SER A 137 -2.36 14.34 -14.65
CA SER A 137 -1.40 13.41 -15.21
C SER A 137 -1.36 12.09 -14.46
N THR A 138 -1.36 11.00 -15.20
CA THR A 138 -1.11 9.65 -14.69
C THR A 138 -0.03 8.95 -15.50
N THR A 139 0.77 8.13 -14.84
CA THR A 139 1.74 7.27 -15.51
C THR A 139 1.77 5.90 -14.86
N THR A 140 2.16 4.91 -15.64
CA THR A 140 2.37 3.54 -15.17
C THR A 140 3.76 3.08 -15.58
N VAL A 141 4.48 2.52 -14.64
CA VAL A 141 5.80 1.89 -14.87
C VAL A 141 5.61 0.38 -14.79
N TRP A 142 6.11 -0.34 -15.80
CA TRP A 142 6.04 -1.79 -15.93
C TRP A 142 7.43 -2.40 -15.73
#